data_e3da34d80c06e03c223c1623a49dc6e4
#
_entry.id   e3da34d80c06e03c223c1623a49dc6e4
#
_cell.length_a   1.000
_cell.length_b   1.000
_cell.length_c   1.000
_cell.angle_alpha   90.00
_cell.angle_beta   90.00
_cell.angle_gamma   90.00
#
_symmetry.space_group_name_H-M   'P 1'
#
loop_
_entity.id
_entity.type
_entity.pdbx_description
1 polymer ?
#
loop_
_entity_poly.entity_id
_entity_poly.type
_entity_poly.pdbx_seq_one_letter_code
_entity_poly.pdbx_strand_id
1 'polypeptide(L)'
;MKRLLSLAFAAIALTIVSCGGSKKLTKEQRNDLKDTYESFKRELPEAIVSMDGDKVKLVLAEAVLFKINSADINPDYIPSLVKMSKILNKYPKTNVLISGFTDITGTEEYNKTLSEKRANSAKAVLVDNHVSNSRIHAWGMGAKNPIADNDTEAGRKQNRRVEFVVMYDYKEDKK
;
A
#
# COMPACT_ATOMS: atom_id res chain seq x y z
N MET A 1 65.96 -30.66 27.61
CA MET A 1 65.36 -30.13 26.39
C MET A 1 63.81 -30.29 26.47
N LYS A 2 63.13 -29.26 26.95
CA LYS A 2 61.66 -29.27 27.09
C LYS A 2 61.09 -28.40 25.98
N ARG A 3 60.39 -29.03 25.05
CA ARG A 3 59.64 -28.31 23.97
C ARG A 3 58.28 -27.86 24.52
N LEU A 4 58.07 -26.56 24.60
CA LEU A 4 56.71 -25.97 24.83
C LEU A 4 55.92 -26.04 23.53
N LEU A 5 54.80 -26.75 23.57
CA LEU A 5 53.76 -26.66 22.54
C LEU A 5 52.87 -25.46 22.86
N SER A 6 52.93 -24.46 21.99
CA SER A 6 52.01 -23.32 22.01
C SER A 6 50.69 -23.71 21.33
N LEU A 7 49.58 -23.83 22.10
CA LEU A 7 48.24 -23.99 21.60
C LEU A 7 47.67 -22.63 21.21
N ALA A 8 47.57 -22.39 19.91
CA ALA A 8 46.86 -21.23 19.39
C ALA A 8 45.32 -21.47 19.48
N PHE A 9 44.66 -20.77 20.38
CA PHE A 9 43.21 -20.70 20.43
C PHE A 9 42.70 -19.82 19.26
N ALA A 10 42.14 -20.43 18.23
CA ALA A 10 41.40 -19.72 17.19
C ALA A 10 40.01 -19.32 17.76
N ALA A 11 39.85 -18.07 18.11
CA ALA A 11 38.57 -17.51 18.47
C ALA A 11 37.68 -17.40 17.19
N ILE A 12 36.73 -18.33 17.04
CA ILE A 12 35.69 -18.24 16.02
C ILE A 12 34.73 -17.12 16.50
N ALA A 13 34.87 -15.95 15.92
CA ALA A 13 33.88 -14.87 16.08
C ALA A 13 32.59 -15.30 15.40
N LEU A 14 31.63 -15.77 16.20
CA LEU A 14 30.27 -16.03 15.76
C LEU A 14 29.60 -14.67 15.48
N THR A 15 29.63 -14.23 14.21
CA THR A 15 28.84 -13.07 13.78
C THR A 15 27.37 -13.44 13.84
N ILE A 16 26.71 -12.99 14.89
CA ILE A 16 25.25 -13.02 14.98
C ILE A 16 24.73 -12.10 13.87
N VAL A 17 24.29 -12.70 12.75
CA VAL A 17 23.53 -12.00 11.74
C VAL A 17 22.18 -11.68 12.38
N SER A 18 22.05 -10.45 12.88
CA SER A 18 20.78 -9.91 13.38
C SER A 18 19.78 -9.87 12.23
N CYS A 19 18.82 -10.77 12.28
CA CYS A 19 17.70 -10.80 11.36
C CYS A 19 16.81 -9.58 11.52
N GLY A 20 16.48 -8.92 10.38
CA GLY A 20 15.21 -8.22 10.24
C GLY A 20 15.14 -6.75 10.58
N GLY A 21 16.22 -5.98 10.48
CA GLY A 21 16.12 -4.53 10.44
C GLY A 21 15.50 -4.06 9.10
N SER A 22 14.38 -3.35 9.14
CA SER A 22 13.85 -2.62 7.98
C SER A 22 14.97 -1.77 7.37
N LYS A 23 15.31 -1.99 6.10
CA LYS A 23 16.43 -1.29 5.46
C LYS A 23 16.07 0.19 5.38
N LYS A 24 16.88 1.04 6.02
CA LYS A 24 16.64 2.49 6.02
C LYS A 24 16.69 3.03 4.58
N LEU A 25 15.67 3.78 4.17
CA LEU A 25 15.61 4.36 2.83
C LEU A 25 16.80 5.31 2.57
N THR A 26 17.27 5.34 1.34
CA THR A 26 18.25 6.34 0.89
C THR A 26 17.64 7.75 0.86
N LYS A 27 18.47 8.78 0.75
CA LYS A 27 18.00 10.17 0.59
C LYS A 27 17.17 10.33 -0.70
N GLU A 28 17.60 9.68 -1.79
CA GLU A 28 16.89 9.67 -3.06
C GLU A 28 15.49 9.06 -2.91
N GLN A 29 15.38 7.86 -2.34
CA GLN A 29 14.10 7.19 -2.10
C GLN A 29 13.14 8.01 -1.25
N ARG A 30 13.63 8.71 -0.23
CA ARG A 30 12.79 9.64 0.56
C ARG A 30 12.33 10.85 -0.24
N ASN A 31 13.18 11.40 -1.11
CA ASN A 31 12.80 12.48 -2.00
C ASN A 31 11.71 12.03 -2.99
N ASP A 32 11.85 10.85 -3.60
CA ASP A 32 10.85 10.28 -4.51
C ASP A 32 9.48 10.13 -3.83
N LEU A 33 9.44 9.65 -2.58
CA LEU A 33 8.19 9.55 -1.83
C LEU A 33 7.61 10.93 -1.50
N LYS A 34 8.45 11.90 -1.16
CA LYS A 34 8.00 13.28 -0.92
C LYS A 34 7.41 13.90 -2.20
N ASP A 35 8.07 13.72 -3.33
CA ASP A 35 7.58 14.23 -4.62
C ASP A 35 6.30 13.51 -5.05
N THR A 36 6.17 12.21 -4.76
CA THR A 36 4.94 11.43 -4.95
C THR A 36 3.80 12.02 -4.11
N TYR A 37 4.05 12.30 -2.83
CA TYR A 37 3.08 12.90 -1.91
C TYR A 37 2.60 14.27 -2.42
N GLU A 38 3.52 15.18 -2.77
CA GLU A 38 3.17 16.51 -3.26
C GLU A 38 2.42 16.45 -4.61
N SER A 39 2.82 15.50 -5.48
CA SER A 39 2.14 15.29 -6.76
C SER A 39 0.70 14.79 -6.55
N PHE A 40 0.48 13.82 -5.64
CA PHE A 40 -0.87 13.34 -5.34
C PHE A 40 -1.75 14.44 -4.75
N LYS A 41 -1.25 15.23 -3.81
CA LYS A 41 -2.01 16.36 -3.24
C LYS A 41 -2.44 17.36 -4.29
N ARG A 42 -1.59 17.64 -5.26
CA ARG A 42 -1.88 18.62 -6.32
C ARG A 42 -2.83 18.07 -7.36
N GLU A 43 -2.63 16.82 -7.79
CA GLU A 43 -3.33 16.25 -8.94
C GLU A 43 -4.64 15.51 -8.58
N LEU A 44 -4.82 15.13 -7.31
CA LEU A 44 -5.94 14.32 -6.80
C LEU A 44 -6.57 15.01 -5.57
N PRO A 45 -7.20 16.18 -5.75
CA PRO A 45 -7.73 16.98 -4.62
C PRO A 45 -8.87 16.30 -3.86
N GLU A 46 -9.55 15.32 -4.47
CA GLU A 46 -10.60 14.50 -3.86
C GLU A 46 -10.08 13.41 -2.93
N ALA A 47 -8.78 13.13 -2.97
CA ALA A 47 -8.15 12.13 -2.14
C ALA A 47 -7.59 12.74 -0.84
N ILE A 48 -7.65 11.99 0.24
CA ILE A 48 -6.92 12.31 1.46
C ILE A 48 -5.51 11.71 1.33
N VAL A 49 -4.50 12.57 1.22
CA VAL A 49 -3.10 12.15 1.08
C VAL A 49 -2.31 12.48 2.33
N SER A 50 -1.55 11.50 2.84
CA SER A 50 -0.71 11.64 4.03
C SER A 50 0.63 10.93 3.85
N MET A 51 1.64 11.37 4.61
CA MET A 51 2.86 10.62 4.85
C MET A 51 2.72 9.81 6.13
N ASP A 52 3.01 8.51 6.06
CA ASP A 52 3.08 7.61 7.21
C ASP A 52 4.48 6.97 7.25
N GLY A 53 5.38 7.59 8.00
CA GLY A 53 6.80 7.26 7.98
C GLY A 53 7.39 7.35 6.57
N ASP A 54 7.96 6.24 6.11
CA ASP A 54 8.57 6.08 4.78
C ASP A 54 7.54 5.56 3.73
N LYS A 55 6.26 5.99 3.83
CA LYS A 55 5.18 5.59 2.93
C LYS A 55 4.30 6.78 2.60
N VAL A 56 3.75 6.80 1.39
CA VAL A 56 2.71 7.74 0.98
C VAL A 56 1.38 6.99 0.99
N LYS A 57 0.44 7.43 1.81
CA LYS A 57 -0.92 6.87 1.88
C LYS A 57 -1.90 7.83 1.22
N LEU A 58 -2.73 7.29 0.35
CA LEU A 58 -3.82 7.98 -0.33
C LEU A 58 -5.11 7.22 -0.06
N VAL A 59 -6.13 7.91 0.40
CA VAL A 59 -7.45 7.35 0.73
C VAL A 59 -8.51 7.96 -0.16
N LEU A 60 -9.29 7.11 -0.80
CA LEU A 60 -10.44 7.49 -1.63
C LEU A 60 -11.71 6.89 -1.05
N ALA A 61 -12.76 7.71 -0.92
CA ALA A 61 -14.08 7.22 -0.56
C ALA A 61 -14.63 6.30 -1.67
N GLU A 62 -15.35 5.24 -1.28
CA GLU A 62 -15.99 4.32 -2.21
C GLU A 62 -16.91 5.04 -3.22
N ALA A 63 -17.74 5.96 -2.73
CA ALA A 63 -18.70 6.70 -3.55
C ALA A 63 -18.05 7.57 -4.65
N VAL A 64 -16.77 7.91 -4.49
CA VAL A 64 -16.00 8.63 -5.51
C VAL A 64 -15.47 7.67 -6.56
N LEU A 65 -14.93 6.53 -6.11
CA LEU A 65 -14.18 5.62 -6.98
C LEU A 65 -15.05 4.63 -7.73
N PHE A 66 -16.22 4.25 -7.19
CA PHE A 66 -17.07 3.21 -7.78
C PHE A 66 -18.50 3.69 -8.08
N LYS A 67 -19.15 3.00 -9.00
CA LYS A 67 -20.61 3.10 -9.16
C LYS A 67 -21.31 2.58 -7.91
N ILE A 68 -22.52 3.05 -7.67
CA ILE A 68 -23.33 2.64 -6.50
C ILE A 68 -23.45 1.11 -6.45
N ASN A 69 -23.20 0.54 -5.28
CA ASN A 69 -23.28 -0.91 -5.01
C ASN A 69 -22.46 -1.79 -5.98
N SER A 70 -21.42 -1.26 -6.59
CA SER A 70 -20.59 -1.96 -7.58
C SER A 70 -19.11 -1.98 -7.19
N ALA A 71 -18.37 -2.84 -7.87
CA ALA A 71 -16.92 -2.78 -7.95
C ALA A 71 -16.43 -2.18 -9.29
N ASP A 72 -17.35 -1.74 -10.15
CA ASP A 72 -16.99 -1.05 -11.38
C ASP A 72 -16.53 0.37 -11.10
N ILE A 73 -15.41 0.74 -11.67
CA ILE A 73 -14.88 2.10 -11.53
C ILE A 73 -15.88 3.10 -12.14
N ASN A 74 -16.12 4.18 -11.41
CA ASN A 74 -16.86 5.31 -11.91
C ASN A 74 -16.10 5.94 -13.09
N PRO A 75 -16.71 6.03 -14.30
CA PRO A 75 -16.05 6.60 -15.47
C PRO A 75 -15.50 8.00 -15.24
N ASP A 76 -16.19 8.82 -14.44
CA ASP A 76 -15.76 10.19 -14.10
C ASP A 76 -14.44 10.22 -13.32
N TYR A 77 -14.09 9.08 -12.66
CA TYR A 77 -12.87 8.97 -11.88
C TYR A 77 -11.69 8.33 -12.64
N ILE A 78 -11.91 7.75 -13.81
CA ILE A 78 -10.84 7.17 -14.64
C ILE A 78 -9.72 8.19 -14.94
N PRO A 79 -10.00 9.47 -15.29
CA PRO A 79 -8.94 10.46 -15.51
C PRO A 79 -8.03 10.68 -14.30
N SER A 80 -8.56 10.62 -13.08
CA SER A 80 -7.78 10.74 -11.84
C SER A 80 -6.87 9.52 -11.63
N LEU A 81 -7.37 8.30 -11.90
CA LEU A 81 -6.54 7.09 -11.86
C LEU A 81 -5.44 7.09 -12.93
N VAL A 82 -5.72 7.66 -14.12
CA VAL A 82 -4.70 7.89 -15.16
C VAL A 82 -3.61 8.85 -14.69
N LYS A 83 -3.98 9.95 -14.02
CA LYS A 83 -3.00 10.86 -13.39
C LYS A 83 -2.18 10.16 -12.32
N MET A 84 -2.83 9.37 -11.45
CA MET A 84 -2.15 8.53 -10.45
C MET A 84 -1.13 7.61 -11.11
N SER A 85 -1.50 6.92 -12.18
CA SER A 85 -0.60 6.02 -12.94
C SER A 85 0.61 6.77 -13.49
N LYS A 86 0.42 7.98 -14.03
CA LYS A 86 1.53 8.82 -14.53
C LYS A 86 2.51 9.20 -13.41
N ILE A 87 2.00 9.52 -12.23
CA ILE A 87 2.83 9.83 -11.06
C ILE A 87 3.61 8.58 -10.62
N LEU A 88 2.94 7.43 -10.49
CA LEU A 88 3.56 6.17 -10.11
C LEU A 88 4.65 5.71 -11.09
N ASN A 89 4.47 5.96 -12.39
CA ASN A 89 5.43 5.60 -13.43
C ASN A 89 6.72 6.44 -13.41
N LYS A 90 6.72 7.62 -12.75
CA LYS A 90 7.96 8.39 -12.51
C LYS A 90 8.88 7.69 -11.52
N TYR A 91 8.34 6.85 -10.64
CA TYR A 91 9.07 6.16 -9.56
C TYR A 91 8.92 4.64 -9.66
N PRO A 92 9.47 4.01 -10.72
CA PRO A 92 9.18 2.61 -11.06
C PRO A 92 9.72 1.58 -10.05
N LYS A 93 10.57 1.99 -9.11
CA LYS A 93 11.11 1.13 -8.05
C LYS A 93 10.22 1.05 -6.81
N THR A 94 9.14 1.84 -6.74
CA THR A 94 8.19 1.77 -5.63
C THR A 94 7.15 0.68 -5.83
N ASN A 95 6.64 0.13 -4.74
CA ASN A 95 5.49 -0.77 -4.73
C ASN A 95 4.22 0.00 -4.38
N VAL A 96 3.09 -0.50 -4.83
CA VAL A 96 1.76 0.06 -4.56
C VAL A 96 0.89 -1.03 -3.93
N LEU A 97 0.47 -0.81 -2.70
CA LEU A 97 -0.50 -1.65 -2.02
C LEU A 97 -1.87 -1.00 -2.13
N ILE A 98 -2.85 -1.73 -2.65
CA ILE A 98 -4.25 -1.30 -2.78
C ILE A 98 -5.08 -2.14 -1.83
N SER A 99 -5.72 -1.51 -0.86
CA SER A 99 -6.58 -2.18 0.12
C SER A 99 -8.00 -1.65 0.02
N GLY A 100 -8.96 -2.54 -0.30
CA GLY A 100 -10.39 -2.22 -0.30
C GLY A 100 -10.99 -2.50 1.07
N PHE A 101 -11.89 -1.61 1.54
CA PHE A 101 -12.60 -1.73 2.81
C PHE A 101 -14.10 -1.53 2.61
N THR A 102 -14.89 -2.18 3.45
CA THR A 102 -16.34 -1.99 3.59
C THR A 102 -16.67 -1.42 4.97
N ASP A 103 -17.90 -1.04 5.17
CA ASP A 103 -18.46 -0.91 6.52
C ASP A 103 -18.84 -2.30 7.09
N ILE A 104 -19.43 -2.32 8.28
CA ILE A 104 -19.79 -3.56 9.00
C ILE A 104 -21.06 -4.22 8.45
N THR A 105 -21.80 -3.58 7.55
CA THR A 105 -23.08 -4.11 7.05
C THR A 105 -22.88 -5.29 6.12
N GLY A 106 -23.75 -6.32 6.25
CA GLY A 106 -23.65 -7.55 5.47
C GLY A 106 -22.82 -8.64 6.13
N THR A 107 -22.54 -9.71 5.38
CA THR A 107 -21.72 -10.83 5.88
C THR A 107 -20.23 -10.58 5.69
N GLU A 108 -19.39 -11.20 6.53
CA GLU A 108 -17.92 -11.10 6.42
C GLU A 108 -17.44 -11.58 5.04
N GLU A 109 -17.99 -12.69 4.56
CA GLU A 109 -17.62 -13.26 3.27
C GLU A 109 -17.98 -12.34 2.09
N TYR A 110 -19.19 -11.76 2.12
CA TYR A 110 -19.62 -10.78 1.13
C TYR A 110 -18.70 -9.56 1.14
N ASN A 111 -18.43 -8.99 2.31
CA ASN A 111 -17.57 -7.82 2.48
C ASN A 111 -16.14 -8.09 2.03
N LYS A 112 -15.60 -9.28 2.34
CA LYS A 112 -14.28 -9.70 1.87
C LYS A 112 -14.23 -9.75 0.34
N THR A 113 -15.21 -10.40 -0.27
CA THR A 113 -15.30 -10.55 -1.73
C THR A 113 -15.48 -9.21 -2.43
N LEU A 114 -16.39 -8.35 -1.93
CA LEU A 114 -16.65 -7.04 -2.52
C LEU A 114 -15.41 -6.13 -2.45
N SER A 115 -14.77 -6.07 -1.28
CA SER A 115 -13.57 -5.24 -1.09
C SER A 115 -12.40 -5.72 -1.95
N GLU A 116 -12.26 -7.03 -2.17
CA GLU A 116 -11.24 -7.60 -3.05
C GLU A 116 -11.52 -7.26 -4.53
N LYS A 117 -12.77 -7.40 -4.99
CA LYS A 117 -13.16 -6.98 -6.35
C LYS A 117 -12.84 -5.52 -6.58
N ARG A 118 -13.14 -4.64 -5.61
CA ARG A 118 -12.87 -3.20 -5.69
C ARG A 118 -11.38 -2.89 -5.78
N ALA A 119 -10.55 -3.52 -4.95
CA ALA A 119 -9.11 -3.35 -5.01
C ALA A 119 -8.54 -3.82 -6.36
N ASN A 120 -9.05 -4.93 -6.91
CA ASN A 120 -8.63 -5.45 -8.21
C ASN A 120 -9.11 -4.57 -9.38
N SER A 121 -10.30 -3.98 -9.33
CA SER A 121 -10.75 -3.03 -10.35
C SER A 121 -9.87 -1.78 -10.40
N ALA A 122 -9.50 -1.23 -9.24
CA ALA A 122 -8.56 -0.11 -9.19
C ALA A 122 -7.16 -0.51 -9.73
N LYS A 123 -6.67 -1.70 -9.36
CA LYS A 123 -5.42 -2.25 -9.90
C LYS A 123 -5.45 -2.37 -11.42
N ALA A 124 -6.54 -2.89 -11.98
CA ALA A 124 -6.67 -3.07 -13.44
C ALA A 124 -6.47 -1.75 -14.18
N VAL A 125 -7.11 -0.65 -13.74
CA VAL A 125 -6.92 0.66 -14.36
C VAL A 125 -5.47 1.14 -14.29
N LEU A 126 -4.76 0.92 -13.17
CA LEU A 126 -3.34 1.29 -13.08
C LEU A 126 -2.47 0.47 -14.03
N VAL A 127 -2.74 -0.84 -14.16
CA VAL A 127 -2.02 -1.74 -15.08
C VAL A 127 -2.28 -1.36 -16.53
N ASP A 128 -3.53 -1.07 -16.90
CA ASP A 128 -3.90 -0.62 -18.25
C ASP A 128 -3.22 0.71 -18.60
N ASN A 129 -2.83 1.50 -17.60
CA ASN A 129 -2.06 2.73 -17.75
C ASN A 129 -0.56 2.54 -17.45
N HIS A 130 -0.03 1.35 -17.75
CA HIS A 130 1.39 1.00 -17.78
C HIS A 130 2.10 0.97 -16.40
N VAL A 131 1.38 0.94 -15.28
CA VAL A 131 2.01 0.61 -14.00
C VAL A 131 2.25 -0.89 -13.96
N SER A 132 3.52 -1.31 -13.76
CA SER A 132 3.86 -2.74 -13.78
C SER A 132 3.04 -3.55 -12.79
N ASN A 133 2.39 -4.63 -13.27
CA ASN A 133 1.57 -5.52 -12.44
C ASN A 133 2.35 -6.15 -11.26
N SER A 134 3.66 -6.40 -11.46
CA SER A 134 4.52 -7.01 -10.42
C SER A 134 4.75 -6.13 -9.20
N ARG A 135 4.47 -4.81 -9.29
CA ARG A 135 4.62 -3.86 -8.18
C ARG A 135 3.30 -3.44 -7.55
N ILE A 136 2.17 -3.97 -8.03
CA ILE A 136 0.85 -3.66 -7.48
C ILE A 136 0.28 -4.88 -6.77
N HIS A 137 0.01 -4.72 -5.47
CA HIS A 137 -0.57 -5.73 -4.61
C HIS A 137 -1.97 -5.26 -4.19
N ALA A 138 -3.00 -6.08 -4.43
CA ALA A 138 -4.39 -5.73 -4.19
C ALA A 138 -5.03 -6.72 -3.20
N TRP A 139 -5.66 -6.21 -2.14
CA TRP A 139 -6.35 -7.02 -1.14
C TRP A 139 -7.70 -6.44 -0.74
N GLY A 140 -8.66 -7.34 -0.53
CA GLY A 140 -9.89 -7.00 0.17
C GLY A 140 -9.68 -7.17 1.68
N MET A 141 -10.00 -6.16 2.45
CA MET A 141 -9.92 -6.17 3.90
C MET A 141 -11.31 -6.41 4.54
N GLY A 142 -12.40 -6.32 3.76
CA GLY A 142 -13.76 -6.36 4.31
C GLY A 142 -13.99 -5.23 5.29
N ALA A 143 -14.68 -5.51 6.38
CA ALA A 143 -14.97 -4.56 7.46
C ALA A 143 -13.84 -4.44 8.50
N LYS A 144 -12.65 -5.00 8.23
CA LYS A 144 -11.51 -4.92 9.15
C LYS A 144 -10.94 -3.50 9.20
N ASN A 145 -10.33 -3.15 10.34
CA ASN A 145 -9.65 -1.87 10.55
C ASN A 145 -10.55 -0.64 10.24
N PRO A 146 -11.71 -0.50 10.89
CA PRO A 146 -12.55 0.67 10.72
C PRO A 146 -11.79 1.93 11.18
N ILE A 147 -11.97 3.04 10.45
CA ILE A 147 -11.39 4.36 10.78
C ILE A 147 -12.40 5.30 11.43
N ALA A 148 -13.67 4.91 11.47
CA ALA A 148 -14.77 5.66 12.06
C ALA A 148 -15.80 4.70 12.66
N ASP A 149 -16.73 5.25 13.44
CA ASP A 149 -17.76 4.51 14.12
C ASP A 149 -18.78 3.91 13.12
N ASN A 150 -18.96 2.59 13.16
CA ASN A 150 -19.90 1.86 12.31
C ASN A 150 -21.38 2.02 12.71
N ASP A 151 -21.67 2.52 13.91
CA ASP A 151 -23.03 2.73 14.39
C ASP A 151 -23.68 3.93 13.67
N THR A 152 -22.88 4.86 13.17
CA THR A 152 -23.36 6.04 12.45
C THR A 152 -23.21 5.88 10.93
N GLU A 153 -24.14 6.43 10.15
CA GLU A 153 -24.01 6.43 8.67
C GLU A 153 -22.79 7.24 8.20
N ALA A 154 -22.49 8.34 8.88
CA ALA A 154 -21.31 9.15 8.59
C ALA A 154 -20.00 8.35 8.78
N GLY A 155 -19.93 7.56 9.83
CA GLY A 155 -18.77 6.70 10.07
C GLY A 155 -18.69 5.52 9.11
N ARG A 156 -19.81 4.85 8.79
CA ARG A 156 -19.85 3.80 7.76
C ARG A 156 -19.36 4.32 6.41
N LYS A 157 -19.78 5.53 6.02
CA LYS A 157 -19.30 6.16 4.77
C LYS A 157 -17.79 6.36 4.74
N GLN A 158 -17.15 6.67 5.89
CA GLN A 158 -15.71 6.79 5.99
C GLN A 158 -15.02 5.41 5.92
N ASN A 159 -15.65 4.38 6.50
CA ASN A 159 -15.14 3.01 6.47
C ASN A 159 -15.16 2.41 5.06
N ARG A 160 -16.16 2.73 4.23
CA ARG A 160 -16.24 2.36 2.82
C ARG A 160 -15.21 3.16 2.01
N ARG A 161 -14.00 2.61 1.84
CA ARG A 161 -12.87 3.30 1.20
C ARG A 161 -11.93 2.35 0.46
N VAL A 162 -11.08 2.94 -0.34
CA VAL A 162 -9.88 2.27 -0.87
C VAL A 162 -8.65 3.07 -0.46
N GLU A 163 -7.66 2.36 0.04
CA GLU A 163 -6.37 2.91 0.40
C GLU A 163 -5.31 2.48 -0.61
N PHE A 164 -4.49 3.42 -1.06
CA PHE A 164 -3.31 3.18 -1.87
C PHE A 164 -2.10 3.58 -1.03
N VAL A 165 -1.17 2.65 -0.86
CA VAL A 165 0.07 2.92 -0.11
C VAL A 165 1.25 2.70 -1.03
N VAL A 166 2.04 3.77 -1.26
CA VAL A 166 3.25 3.74 -2.08
C VAL A 166 4.46 3.65 -1.16
N MET A 167 5.32 2.66 -1.40
CA MET A 167 6.50 2.39 -0.58
C MET A 167 7.61 1.73 -1.40
N TYR A 168 8.86 1.81 -0.91
CA TYR A 168 9.99 1.10 -1.50
C TYR A 168 10.10 -0.34 -1.01
N ASP A 169 10.02 -0.56 0.29
CA ASP A 169 10.23 -1.86 0.93
C ASP A 169 8.89 -2.55 1.21
N TYR A 170 8.34 -3.21 0.17
CA TYR A 170 7.24 -4.13 0.34
C TYR A 170 7.79 -5.56 0.47
N LYS A 171 7.42 -6.24 1.54
CA LYS A 171 7.67 -7.68 1.71
C LYS A 171 6.32 -8.36 1.83
N GLU A 172 6.04 -9.26 0.92
CA GLU A 172 4.89 -10.15 1.05
C GLU A 172 5.18 -11.12 2.20
N ASP A 173 4.35 -11.12 3.23
CA ASP A 173 4.41 -12.15 4.26
C ASP A 173 4.10 -13.49 3.58
N LYS A 174 5.13 -14.28 3.32
CA LYS A 174 4.97 -15.66 2.85
C LYS A 174 4.28 -16.43 3.97
N LYS A 175 2.97 -16.72 3.78
CA LYS A 175 2.24 -17.66 4.61
C LYS A 175 2.68 -19.09 4.31
#